data_d8d4144dee73d06c279633b4493d1a29
#
_entry.id   d8d4144dee73d06c279633b4493d1a29
#
_cell.length_a   1.000
_cell.length_b   1.000
_cell.length_c   1.000
_cell.angle_alpha   90.00
_cell.angle_beta   90.00
_cell.angle_gamma   90.00
#
_symmetry.space_group_name_H-M   'P 1'
#
loop_
_entity.id
_entity.type
_entity.pdbx_description
1 polymer ?
#
loop_
_entity_poly.entity_id
_entity_poly.type
_entity_poly.pdbx_seq_one_letter_code
_entity_poly.pdbx_strand_id
1 'polypeptide(L)'
;MDMNNVNIEEIVKQVLSGMTGNAPAAASAPAASTGIPKTARVAVLTEKEHFDIKEYPIPPIGDDDILVKVEGCGVCGTDAHEFKRDPFNLIPVALGHEGTGEIVAMGKNVKVDTAGKPVKVGDKVVTCMIFKDDPDITMFDLNKKNVGGADVYGLLPDDDVHLNGWFSDYIFLRGGNFGTTFFNVSDLDLDSRILIEPCAVLVHAVERAKTTGILRFNSRVVVQGCGPIGLICIAVLRTMGVEHICAVDGNEKRLEFAKRMGADTSVNFMNFKGIEALTEAVKEAQGGHLADFAFQCTGNPKAHANIYKFIRNGGGLCELGFFINGGDATINPHFDLCSKEINLVGSWAVSYTHLRAHET
;
A
#
# COMPACT_ATOMS: atom_id res chain seq x y z
N MET A 1 9.55 21.26 -1.53
CA MET A 1 8.85 20.97 -2.79
C MET A 1 7.55 20.26 -2.44
N ASP A 2 6.47 20.75 -2.98
CA ASP A 2 5.12 20.38 -2.56
C ASP A 2 4.79 18.95 -3.02
N MET A 3 4.68 18.02 -2.09
CA MET A 3 4.31 16.62 -2.34
C MET A 3 2.86 16.45 -2.84
N ASN A 4 2.08 17.54 -2.82
CA ASN A 4 0.69 17.55 -3.26
C ASN A 4 0.50 17.56 -4.79
N ASN A 5 1.59 17.59 -5.58
CA ASN A 5 1.55 17.68 -7.03
C ASN A 5 1.99 16.42 -7.78
N VAL A 6 1.90 15.24 -7.14
CA VAL A 6 1.99 14.01 -7.91
C VAL A 6 0.64 13.79 -8.60
N ASN A 7 0.58 14.03 -9.90
CA ASN A 7 -0.62 13.77 -10.67
C ASN A 7 -0.71 12.27 -10.99
N ILE A 8 -1.27 11.50 -10.05
CA ILE A 8 -1.51 10.06 -10.23
C ILE A 8 -2.36 9.81 -11.49
N GLU A 9 -3.30 10.70 -11.81
CA GLU A 9 -4.11 10.59 -13.04
C GLU A 9 -3.25 10.63 -14.31
N GLU A 10 -2.14 11.37 -14.28
CA GLU A 10 -1.23 11.47 -15.43
C GLU A 10 -0.41 10.19 -15.63
N ILE A 11 0.03 9.58 -14.52
CA ILE A 11 0.70 8.27 -14.52
C ILE A 11 -0.27 7.20 -15.03
N VAL A 12 -1.48 7.15 -14.48
CA VAL A 12 -2.53 6.21 -14.91
C VAL A 12 -2.86 6.41 -16.38
N LYS A 13 -2.98 7.66 -16.86
CA LYS A 13 -3.21 7.96 -18.28
C LYS A 13 -2.07 7.48 -19.18
N GLN A 14 -0.80 7.66 -18.78
CA GLN A 14 0.32 7.16 -19.57
C GLN A 14 0.31 5.65 -19.70
N VAL A 15 0.14 4.94 -18.58
CA VAL A 15 0.06 3.46 -18.57
C VAL A 15 -1.12 3.00 -19.40
N LEU A 16 -2.31 3.55 -19.19
CA LEU A 16 -3.51 3.18 -19.94
C LEU A 16 -3.44 3.56 -21.41
N SER A 17 -2.88 4.72 -21.78
CA SER A 17 -2.77 5.14 -23.18
C SER A 17 -1.80 4.26 -23.97
N GLY A 18 -0.71 3.82 -23.33
CA GLY A 18 0.22 2.86 -23.93
C GLY A 18 -0.42 1.48 -24.09
N MET A 19 -1.25 1.05 -23.13
CA MET A 19 -1.98 -0.24 -23.21
C MET A 19 -3.17 -0.21 -24.16
N THR A 20 -3.79 0.97 -24.40
CA THR A 20 -4.95 1.14 -25.29
C THR A 20 -4.59 1.56 -26.72
N GLY A 21 -3.31 1.72 -27.05
CA GLY A 21 -2.84 2.08 -28.38
C GLY A 21 -3.41 1.16 -29.47
N ASN A 22 -4.39 1.70 -30.25
CA ASN A 22 -5.09 1.02 -31.34
C ASN A 22 -5.98 -0.19 -30.99
N ALA A 23 -6.87 -0.04 -30.00
CA ALA A 23 -8.06 -0.88 -29.97
C ALA A 23 -9.06 -0.36 -31.01
N PRO A 24 -9.47 -1.15 -32.01
CA PRO A 24 -10.63 -0.79 -32.84
C PRO A 24 -11.86 -0.75 -31.95
N ALA A 25 -12.78 0.18 -32.25
CA ALA A 25 -14.03 0.40 -31.55
C ALA A 25 -14.72 -0.94 -31.19
N ALA A 26 -15.30 -0.97 -29.98
CA ALA A 26 -15.94 -2.12 -29.36
C ALA A 26 -16.69 -3.02 -30.37
N ALA A 27 -16.00 -4.02 -30.85
CA ALA A 27 -16.62 -5.22 -31.41
C ALA A 27 -16.92 -6.16 -30.24
N SER A 28 -18.13 -6.72 -30.22
CA SER A 28 -18.57 -7.77 -29.32
C SER A 28 -17.45 -8.71 -28.92
N ALA A 29 -17.27 -8.92 -27.61
CA ALA A 29 -16.24 -9.77 -27.06
C ALA A 29 -16.11 -11.08 -27.86
N PRO A 30 -14.96 -11.37 -28.44
CA PRO A 30 -14.74 -12.69 -29.02
C PRO A 30 -14.74 -13.70 -27.88
N ALA A 31 -15.42 -14.81 -28.09
CA ALA A 31 -15.40 -15.97 -27.21
C ALA A 31 -13.94 -16.29 -26.84
N ALA A 32 -13.68 -16.48 -25.54
CA ALA A 32 -12.38 -16.73 -24.97
C ALA A 32 -11.61 -17.75 -25.80
N SER A 33 -10.52 -17.30 -26.44
CA SER A 33 -9.53 -18.20 -27.00
C SER A 33 -8.84 -18.91 -25.84
N THR A 34 -8.94 -20.22 -25.77
CA THR A 34 -8.43 -21.08 -24.70
C THR A 34 -6.90 -21.25 -24.70
N GLY A 35 -6.14 -20.24 -25.11
CA GLY A 35 -4.68 -20.30 -25.23
C GLY A 35 -3.98 -19.15 -24.50
N ILE A 36 -2.98 -19.48 -23.68
CA ILE A 36 -2.01 -18.51 -23.16
C ILE A 36 -1.28 -17.91 -24.36
N PRO A 37 -1.17 -16.56 -24.45
CA PRO A 37 -0.42 -15.92 -25.53
C PRO A 37 1.08 -16.27 -25.43
N LYS A 38 1.82 -16.07 -26.51
CA LYS A 38 3.28 -16.28 -26.50
C LYS A 38 4.03 -15.15 -25.82
N THR A 39 3.45 -13.98 -25.80
CA THR A 39 4.03 -12.74 -25.28
C THR A 39 3.03 -12.01 -24.39
N ALA A 40 3.55 -11.13 -23.54
CA ALA A 40 2.77 -10.24 -22.68
C ALA A 40 3.31 -8.82 -22.78
N ARG A 41 2.42 -7.83 -22.73
CA ARG A 41 2.80 -6.42 -22.65
C ARG A 41 3.09 -6.06 -21.20
N VAL A 42 4.11 -5.26 -21.01
CA VAL A 42 4.56 -4.74 -19.71
C VAL A 42 4.81 -3.25 -19.84
N ALA A 43 4.28 -2.46 -18.89
CA ALA A 43 4.64 -1.06 -18.74
C ALA A 43 5.95 -0.97 -17.96
N VAL A 44 7.04 -0.66 -18.65
CA VAL A 44 8.38 -0.55 -18.06
C VAL A 44 8.71 0.93 -17.89
N LEU A 45 9.00 1.34 -16.65
CA LEU A 45 9.60 2.64 -16.38
C LEU A 45 11.06 2.59 -16.84
N THR A 46 11.34 3.18 -18.00
CA THR A 46 12.66 3.12 -18.65
C THR A 46 13.55 4.31 -18.33
N GLU A 47 12.93 5.42 -17.99
CA GLU A 47 13.57 6.62 -17.47
C GLU A 47 12.57 7.42 -16.61
N LYS A 48 13.04 8.39 -15.86
CA LYS A 48 12.17 9.23 -15.01
C LYS A 48 11.08 9.88 -15.84
N GLU A 49 9.87 9.82 -15.34
CA GLU A 49 8.65 10.38 -15.95
C GLU A 49 8.27 9.76 -17.30
N HIS A 50 8.81 8.57 -17.63
CA HIS A 50 8.50 7.92 -18.89
C HIS A 50 8.34 6.39 -18.79
N PHE A 51 7.19 5.90 -19.27
CA PHE A 51 6.92 4.48 -19.44
C PHE A 51 6.96 4.09 -20.93
N ASP A 52 7.64 3.00 -21.21
CA ASP A 52 7.53 2.26 -22.48
C ASP A 52 6.65 1.03 -22.30
N ILE A 53 5.75 0.79 -23.26
CA ILE A 53 5.04 -0.49 -23.33
C ILE A 53 5.89 -1.45 -24.16
N LYS A 54 6.48 -2.42 -23.48
CA LYS A 54 7.30 -3.46 -24.10
C LYS A 54 6.54 -4.77 -24.17
N GLU A 55 6.88 -5.60 -25.14
CA GLU A 55 6.32 -6.92 -25.32
C GLU A 55 7.40 -7.96 -25.09
N TYR A 56 7.15 -8.86 -24.13
CA TYR A 56 8.11 -9.88 -23.72
C TYR A 56 7.54 -11.28 -23.88
N PRO A 57 8.37 -12.29 -24.20
CA PRO A 57 7.93 -13.68 -24.24
C PRO A 57 7.50 -14.14 -22.85
N ILE A 58 6.41 -14.91 -22.78
CA ILE A 58 6.03 -15.59 -21.53
C ILE A 58 6.96 -16.79 -21.35
N PRO A 59 7.66 -16.88 -20.20
CA PRO A 59 8.56 -17.99 -19.93
C PRO A 59 7.83 -19.34 -19.86
N PRO A 60 8.52 -20.45 -20.10
CA PRO A 60 7.98 -21.79 -19.80
C PRO A 60 7.65 -21.91 -18.31
N ILE A 61 6.51 -22.51 -18.01
CA ILE A 61 6.06 -22.70 -16.62
C ILE A 61 6.85 -23.85 -16.01
N GLY A 62 7.65 -23.56 -15.01
CA GLY A 62 8.36 -24.55 -14.20
C GLY A 62 7.44 -25.28 -13.21
N ASP A 63 7.99 -26.28 -12.54
CA ASP A 63 7.21 -27.15 -11.64
C ASP A 63 6.58 -26.43 -10.45
N ASP A 64 7.17 -25.30 -10.03
CA ASP A 64 6.76 -24.51 -8.88
C ASP A 64 6.23 -23.10 -9.23
N ASP A 65 6.15 -22.77 -10.53
CA ASP A 65 5.82 -21.42 -11.00
C ASP A 65 4.31 -21.25 -11.25
N ILE A 66 3.88 -19.99 -11.29
CA ILE A 66 2.49 -19.62 -11.57
C ILE A 66 2.50 -18.47 -12.59
N LEU A 67 1.69 -18.59 -13.64
CA LEU A 67 1.36 -17.47 -14.53
C LEU A 67 -0.01 -16.94 -14.19
N VAL A 68 -0.06 -15.64 -13.88
CA VAL A 68 -1.30 -14.95 -13.54
C VAL A 68 -1.64 -13.94 -14.63
N LYS A 69 -2.85 -14.01 -15.17
CA LYS A 69 -3.42 -12.95 -16.01
C LYS A 69 -3.89 -11.84 -15.11
N VAL A 70 -3.34 -10.65 -15.28
CA VAL A 70 -3.68 -9.49 -14.46
C VAL A 70 -5.11 -9.03 -14.75
N GLU A 71 -5.89 -8.80 -13.69
CA GLU A 71 -7.24 -8.23 -13.77
C GLU A 71 -7.30 -6.78 -13.30
N GLY A 72 -6.40 -6.42 -12.40
CA GLY A 72 -6.27 -5.06 -11.89
C GLY A 72 -5.06 -4.88 -10.99
N CYS A 73 -4.62 -3.63 -10.87
CA CYS A 73 -3.56 -3.22 -9.96
C CYS A 73 -3.82 -1.80 -9.47
N GLY A 74 -3.67 -1.57 -8.17
CA GLY A 74 -3.64 -0.24 -7.59
C GLY A 74 -2.38 0.52 -8.00
N VAL A 75 -2.41 1.82 -7.86
CA VAL A 75 -1.24 2.70 -8.05
C VAL A 75 -0.87 3.30 -6.70
N CYS A 76 0.23 2.83 -6.15
CA CYS A 76 0.77 3.29 -4.87
C CYS A 76 1.48 4.63 -4.99
N GLY A 77 1.62 5.33 -3.87
CA GLY A 77 2.53 6.47 -3.77
C GLY A 77 3.97 6.13 -4.12
N THR A 78 4.39 4.88 -3.86
CA THR A 78 5.71 4.37 -4.25
C THR A 78 5.91 4.40 -5.76
N ASP A 79 4.93 3.93 -6.54
CA ASP A 79 5.01 3.96 -8.02
C ASP A 79 5.16 5.39 -8.52
N ALA A 80 4.43 6.34 -7.91
CA ALA A 80 4.52 7.75 -8.25
C ALA A 80 5.88 8.37 -7.88
N HIS A 81 6.53 7.89 -6.81
CA HIS A 81 7.85 8.34 -6.41
C HIS A 81 8.94 7.77 -7.33
N GLU A 82 8.87 6.47 -7.67
CA GLU A 82 9.75 5.85 -8.66
C GLU A 82 9.64 6.55 -10.01
N PHE A 83 8.42 6.79 -10.48
CA PHE A 83 8.19 7.54 -11.73
C PHE A 83 8.91 8.89 -11.75
N LYS A 84 8.85 9.67 -10.66
CA LYS A 84 9.40 11.03 -10.63
C LYS A 84 10.88 11.11 -10.26
N ARG A 85 11.36 10.24 -9.39
CA ARG A 85 12.65 10.44 -8.69
C ARG A 85 13.56 9.24 -8.72
N ASP A 86 13.00 8.03 -8.88
CA ASP A 86 13.74 6.76 -8.77
C ASP A 86 14.50 6.65 -7.43
N PRO A 87 13.79 6.80 -6.28
CA PRO A 87 14.44 6.83 -4.97
C PRO A 87 15.13 5.52 -4.61
N PHE A 88 14.73 4.40 -5.20
CA PHE A 88 15.32 3.08 -4.97
C PHE A 88 16.32 2.68 -6.05
N ASN A 89 16.51 3.53 -7.08
CA ASN A 89 17.43 3.30 -8.20
C ASN A 89 17.10 1.99 -8.95
N LEU A 90 15.82 1.82 -9.32
CA LEU A 90 15.30 0.60 -9.95
C LEU A 90 15.22 0.68 -11.47
N ILE A 91 15.28 1.85 -12.07
CA ILE A 91 15.12 2.03 -13.52
C ILE A 91 16.22 1.28 -14.30
N PRO A 92 15.85 0.42 -15.31
CA PRO A 92 14.50 0.12 -15.77
C PRO A 92 13.76 -0.87 -14.86
N VAL A 93 12.43 -0.68 -14.69
CA VAL A 93 11.62 -1.53 -13.81
C VAL A 93 10.17 -1.66 -14.28
N ALA A 94 9.59 -2.85 -14.12
CA ALA A 94 8.15 -3.05 -14.21
C ALA A 94 7.51 -2.78 -12.85
N LEU A 95 6.75 -1.69 -12.72
CA LEU A 95 6.12 -1.29 -11.48
C LEU A 95 4.77 -2.01 -11.25
N GLY A 96 4.11 -1.64 -10.15
CA GLY A 96 2.83 -2.18 -9.70
C GLY A 96 3.00 -3.35 -8.73
N HIS A 97 2.56 -3.15 -7.49
CA HIS A 97 2.68 -4.14 -6.41
C HIS A 97 1.36 -4.38 -5.65
N GLU A 98 0.30 -3.65 -5.99
CA GLU A 98 -1.05 -3.78 -5.42
C GLU A 98 -1.96 -4.56 -6.40
N GLY A 99 -1.47 -5.68 -6.92
CA GLY A 99 -2.11 -6.37 -8.04
C GLY A 99 -2.88 -7.63 -7.68
N THR A 100 -3.83 -7.98 -8.56
CA THR A 100 -4.60 -9.21 -8.51
C THR A 100 -4.91 -9.75 -9.90
N GLY A 101 -5.11 -11.05 -10.02
CA GLY A 101 -5.45 -11.66 -11.29
C GLY A 101 -5.80 -13.14 -11.17
N GLU A 102 -6.03 -13.75 -12.32
CA GLU A 102 -6.43 -15.16 -12.47
C GLU A 102 -5.23 -16.05 -12.77
N ILE A 103 -5.08 -17.14 -12.04
CA ILE A 103 -4.13 -18.20 -12.39
C ILE A 103 -4.53 -18.81 -13.74
N VAL A 104 -3.71 -18.65 -14.77
CA VAL A 104 -3.95 -19.23 -16.09
C VAL A 104 -3.07 -20.44 -16.38
N ALA A 105 -1.94 -20.57 -15.70
CA ALA A 105 -1.12 -21.76 -15.68
C ALA A 105 -0.37 -21.89 -14.36
N MET A 106 -0.06 -23.11 -13.96
CA MET A 106 0.68 -23.38 -12.71
C MET A 106 1.46 -24.68 -12.83
N GLY A 107 2.58 -24.74 -12.13
CA GLY A 107 3.43 -25.91 -12.04
C GLY A 107 2.79 -27.05 -11.26
N LYS A 108 3.27 -28.26 -11.51
CA LYS A 108 2.70 -29.50 -10.89
C LYS A 108 2.84 -29.58 -9.37
N ASN A 109 3.80 -28.84 -8.78
CA ASN A 109 4.05 -28.84 -7.34
C ASN A 109 3.19 -27.82 -6.60
N VAL A 110 2.63 -26.83 -7.28
CA VAL A 110 1.75 -25.80 -6.69
C VAL A 110 0.39 -26.43 -6.40
N LYS A 111 0.07 -26.66 -5.13
CA LYS A 111 -1.19 -27.30 -4.66
C LYS A 111 -1.99 -26.42 -3.74
N VAL A 112 -1.31 -25.59 -2.99
CA VAL A 112 -1.89 -24.69 -2.00
C VAL A 112 -1.22 -23.34 -2.08
N ASP A 113 -1.93 -22.32 -1.61
CA ASP A 113 -1.35 -20.99 -1.41
C ASP A 113 -0.49 -20.97 -0.12
N THR A 114 0.02 -19.82 0.21
CA THR A 114 0.89 -19.63 1.38
C THR A 114 0.18 -19.91 2.71
N ALA A 115 -1.15 -19.75 2.75
CA ALA A 115 -1.98 -20.05 3.93
C ALA A 115 -2.38 -21.53 4.01
N GLY A 116 -2.11 -22.33 2.97
CA GLY A 116 -2.50 -23.74 2.89
C GLY A 116 -3.87 -23.96 2.22
N LYS A 117 -4.51 -22.89 1.67
CA LYS A 117 -5.76 -23.02 0.93
C LYS A 117 -5.49 -23.62 -0.45
N PRO A 118 -6.24 -24.64 -0.89
CA PRO A 118 -6.05 -25.27 -2.20
C PRO A 118 -6.16 -24.25 -3.34
N VAL A 119 -5.34 -24.43 -4.38
CA VAL A 119 -5.33 -23.60 -5.57
C VAL A 119 -5.39 -24.42 -6.86
N LYS A 120 -5.99 -23.83 -7.88
CA LYS A 120 -6.11 -24.38 -9.24
C LYS A 120 -6.13 -23.27 -10.28
N VAL A 121 -5.96 -23.63 -11.53
CA VAL A 121 -6.18 -22.71 -12.67
C VAL A 121 -7.62 -22.19 -12.63
N GLY A 122 -7.77 -20.88 -12.83
CA GLY A 122 -9.01 -20.13 -12.70
C GLY A 122 -9.20 -19.44 -11.34
N ASP A 123 -8.42 -19.78 -10.32
CA ASP A 123 -8.48 -19.08 -9.03
C ASP A 123 -7.88 -17.69 -9.12
N LYS A 124 -8.40 -16.77 -8.30
CA LYS A 124 -7.94 -15.40 -8.20
C LYS A 124 -6.94 -15.28 -7.07
N VAL A 125 -5.84 -14.58 -7.34
CA VAL A 125 -4.75 -14.46 -6.38
C VAL A 125 -4.25 -13.03 -6.23
N VAL A 126 -3.66 -12.77 -5.07
CA VAL A 126 -2.82 -11.61 -4.76
C VAL A 126 -1.46 -12.10 -4.28
N THR A 127 -0.42 -11.29 -4.46
CA THR A 127 0.90 -11.59 -3.88
C THR A 127 1.11 -10.84 -2.58
N CYS A 128 1.87 -11.44 -1.67
CA CYS A 128 2.55 -10.67 -0.64
C CYS A 128 3.73 -9.95 -1.27
N MET A 129 4.00 -8.74 -0.81
CA MET A 129 5.15 -7.95 -1.27
C MET A 129 6.49 -8.60 -0.92
N ILE A 130 6.52 -9.47 0.08
CA ILE A 130 7.75 -10.02 0.64
C ILE A 130 7.87 -11.48 0.28
N PHE A 131 8.99 -11.85 -0.32
CA PHE A 131 9.31 -13.25 -0.60
C PHE A 131 9.68 -13.99 0.67
N LYS A 132 9.30 -15.26 0.70
CA LYS A 132 9.61 -16.17 1.79
C LYS A 132 10.94 -16.87 1.53
N ASP A 133 12.05 -16.20 1.80
CA ASP A 133 13.34 -16.90 1.87
C ASP A 133 13.54 -17.65 3.20
N ASP A 134 12.80 -17.25 4.23
CA ASP A 134 12.92 -17.79 5.59
C ASP A 134 11.55 -17.72 6.27
N PRO A 135 10.97 -18.86 6.73
CA PRO A 135 9.68 -18.87 7.40
C PRO A 135 9.68 -18.09 8.72
N ASP A 136 10.87 -17.85 9.29
CA ASP A 136 11.04 -17.13 10.54
C ASP A 136 11.33 -15.64 10.33
N ILE A 137 11.30 -15.12 9.08
CA ILE A 137 11.50 -13.70 8.83
C ILE A 137 10.37 -12.91 9.49
N THR A 138 10.76 -12.13 10.49
CA THR A 138 9.94 -11.11 11.10
C THR A 138 10.19 -9.78 10.40
N MET A 139 9.28 -8.81 10.57
CA MET A 139 9.50 -7.44 10.07
C MET A 139 10.83 -6.83 10.56
N PHE A 140 11.36 -7.28 11.69
CA PHE A 140 12.64 -6.81 12.22
C PHE A 140 13.84 -7.35 11.44
N ASP A 141 13.70 -8.50 10.78
CA ASP A 141 14.74 -9.11 9.97
C ASP A 141 14.80 -8.52 8.56
N LEU A 142 13.73 -7.86 8.10
CA LEU A 142 13.72 -7.12 6.84
C LEU A 142 14.79 -6.01 6.77
N ASN A 143 15.19 -5.47 7.92
CA ASN A 143 16.30 -4.53 7.99
C ASN A 143 17.68 -5.14 7.68
N LYS A 144 17.80 -6.46 7.65
CA LYS A 144 19.03 -7.17 7.34
C LYS A 144 19.18 -7.52 5.85
N LYS A 145 18.07 -7.64 5.15
CA LYS A 145 18.07 -7.79 3.70
C LYS A 145 17.66 -6.43 3.13
N ASN A 146 18.37 -5.89 2.21
CA ASN A 146 18.05 -4.63 1.53
C ASN A 146 16.58 -4.62 1.10
N VAL A 147 15.70 -4.20 1.99
CA VAL A 147 14.27 -4.00 1.70
C VAL A 147 14.07 -2.80 0.75
N GLY A 148 15.14 -2.30 0.19
CA GLY A 148 15.17 -1.33 -0.89
C GLY A 148 14.70 -1.92 -2.21
N GLY A 149 13.63 -2.72 -2.21
CA GLY A 149 12.90 -3.07 -3.42
C GLY A 149 13.30 -4.38 -4.10
N ALA A 150 14.40 -5.03 -3.71
CA ALA A 150 14.91 -6.18 -4.46
C ALA A 150 14.02 -7.44 -4.41
N ASP A 151 13.08 -7.54 -3.44
CA ASP A 151 12.32 -8.76 -3.20
C ASP A 151 10.80 -8.54 -3.27
N VAL A 152 10.33 -7.53 -4.00
CA VAL A 152 8.91 -7.19 -4.13
C VAL A 152 8.50 -7.14 -5.59
N TYR A 153 7.53 -7.96 -6.00
CA TYR A 153 6.95 -7.84 -7.35
C TYR A 153 6.44 -6.41 -7.58
N GLY A 154 6.85 -5.81 -8.71
CA GLY A 154 6.62 -4.40 -9.00
C GLY A 154 7.70 -3.44 -8.49
N LEU A 155 8.70 -3.94 -7.75
CA LEU A 155 9.90 -3.19 -7.33
C LEU A 155 11.16 -4.03 -7.52
N LEU A 156 11.09 -5.11 -8.29
CA LEU A 156 12.24 -5.91 -8.69
C LEU A 156 12.96 -5.24 -9.87
N PRO A 157 14.30 -5.24 -9.88
CA PRO A 157 15.04 -4.90 -11.08
C PRO A 157 14.58 -5.73 -12.28
N ASP A 158 14.65 -5.14 -13.48
CA ASP A 158 14.35 -5.89 -14.71
C ASP A 158 15.36 -7.03 -14.87
N ASP A 159 14.88 -8.21 -15.19
CA ASP A 159 15.68 -9.43 -15.40
C ASP A 159 15.23 -10.18 -16.65
N ASP A 160 15.79 -11.37 -16.90
CA ASP A 160 15.47 -12.17 -18.10
C ASP A 160 13.99 -12.61 -18.20
N VAL A 161 13.23 -12.53 -17.11
CA VAL A 161 11.79 -12.87 -17.08
C VAL A 161 10.92 -11.70 -17.51
N HIS A 162 11.30 -10.48 -17.16
CA HIS A 162 10.60 -9.21 -17.47
C HIS A 162 9.15 -9.08 -16.97
N LEU A 163 8.54 -10.14 -16.45
CA LEU A 163 7.14 -10.17 -15.98
C LEU A 163 7.09 -10.06 -14.44
N ASN A 164 7.79 -9.06 -13.89
CA ASN A 164 8.05 -8.91 -12.46
C ASN A 164 7.16 -7.85 -11.77
N GLY A 165 6.23 -7.24 -12.49
CA GLY A 165 5.34 -6.20 -11.96
C GLY A 165 3.91 -6.34 -12.46
N TRP A 166 2.96 -5.83 -11.67
CA TRP A 166 1.54 -5.93 -11.98
C TRP A 166 1.05 -4.92 -13.03
N PHE A 167 1.88 -3.94 -13.44
CA PHE A 167 1.56 -3.09 -14.60
C PHE A 167 1.85 -3.81 -15.91
N SER A 168 1.22 -4.96 -16.08
CA SER A 168 1.41 -5.88 -17.23
C SER A 168 0.11 -6.62 -17.55
N ASP A 169 0.07 -7.28 -18.73
CA ASP A 169 -1.04 -8.20 -19.05
C ASP A 169 -0.97 -9.50 -18.24
N TYR A 170 0.25 -9.94 -17.92
CA TYR A 170 0.54 -11.16 -17.15
C TYR A 170 1.72 -10.92 -16.22
N ILE A 171 1.65 -11.49 -15.03
CA ILE A 171 2.77 -11.57 -14.10
C ILE A 171 3.21 -13.01 -13.91
N PHE A 172 4.52 -13.23 -13.83
CA PHE A 172 5.13 -14.54 -13.66
C PHE A 172 5.63 -14.70 -12.23
N LEU A 173 4.89 -15.45 -11.42
CA LEU A 173 5.23 -15.72 -10.02
C LEU A 173 6.16 -16.92 -9.97
N ARG A 174 7.38 -16.69 -9.54
CA ARG A 174 8.43 -17.71 -9.45
C ARG A 174 8.34 -18.44 -8.11
N GLY A 175 8.30 -19.75 -8.18
CA GLY A 175 8.29 -20.63 -7.02
C GLY A 175 9.68 -21.16 -6.65
N GLY A 176 9.73 -22.32 -6.03
CA GLY A 176 10.97 -23.01 -5.67
C GLY A 176 11.86 -22.17 -4.75
N ASN A 177 13.11 -21.98 -5.14
CA ASN A 177 14.09 -21.22 -4.37
C ASN A 177 13.80 -19.71 -4.29
N PHE A 178 12.93 -19.19 -5.16
CA PHE A 178 12.50 -17.80 -5.12
C PHE A 178 11.46 -17.54 -4.03
N GLY A 179 10.62 -18.56 -3.74
CA GLY A 179 9.75 -18.57 -2.58
C GLY A 179 8.61 -17.56 -2.60
N THR A 180 7.98 -17.34 -3.78
CA THR A 180 6.87 -16.39 -3.90
C THR A 180 5.74 -16.70 -2.93
N THR A 181 5.31 -15.68 -2.21
CA THR A 181 4.17 -15.71 -1.29
C THR A 181 2.93 -15.18 -1.99
N PHE A 182 1.86 -15.98 -2.03
CA PHE A 182 0.58 -15.58 -2.65
C PHE A 182 -0.61 -16.20 -1.89
N PHE A 183 -1.81 -15.63 -2.11
CA PHE A 183 -3.04 -16.05 -1.44
C PHE A 183 -4.18 -16.21 -2.45
N ASN A 184 -4.98 -17.26 -2.26
CA ASN A 184 -6.21 -17.48 -3.01
C ASN A 184 -7.35 -16.62 -2.42
N VAL A 185 -7.81 -15.65 -3.21
CA VAL A 185 -8.83 -14.66 -2.86
C VAL A 185 -10.03 -14.71 -3.82
N SER A 186 -10.32 -15.90 -4.34
CA SER A 186 -11.37 -16.12 -5.35
C SER A 186 -12.78 -15.79 -4.87
N ASP A 187 -12.99 -15.70 -3.57
CA ASP A 187 -14.25 -15.36 -2.91
C ASP A 187 -14.51 -13.84 -2.80
N LEU A 188 -13.53 -13.01 -3.18
CA LEU A 188 -13.63 -11.55 -3.17
C LEU A 188 -13.85 -10.99 -4.58
N ASP A 189 -14.58 -9.87 -4.66
CA ASP A 189 -14.70 -9.09 -5.89
C ASP A 189 -13.39 -8.37 -6.24
N LEU A 190 -13.30 -7.84 -7.47
CA LEU A 190 -12.07 -7.21 -7.98
C LEU A 190 -11.62 -6.02 -7.13
N ASP A 191 -12.55 -5.15 -6.74
CA ASP A 191 -12.23 -3.94 -5.99
C ASP A 191 -11.67 -4.29 -4.60
N SER A 192 -12.28 -5.28 -3.94
CA SER A 192 -11.79 -5.80 -2.66
C SER A 192 -10.41 -6.43 -2.79
N ARG A 193 -10.16 -7.19 -3.87
CA ARG A 193 -8.86 -7.84 -4.09
C ARG A 193 -7.73 -6.83 -4.29
N ILE A 194 -7.96 -5.74 -5.02
CA ILE A 194 -6.97 -4.66 -5.23
C ILE A 194 -6.62 -3.97 -3.91
N LEU A 195 -7.58 -3.89 -2.98
CA LEU A 195 -7.36 -3.24 -1.69
C LEU A 195 -6.65 -4.10 -0.64
N ILE A 196 -6.42 -5.39 -0.89
CA ILE A 196 -5.79 -6.30 0.09
C ILE A 196 -4.39 -5.82 0.49
N GLU A 197 -3.56 -5.46 -0.48
CA GLU A 197 -2.19 -5.02 -0.20
C GLU A 197 -2.18 -3.75 0.68
N PRO A 198 -2.83 -2.62 0.28
CA PRO A 198 -2.83 -1.44 1.13
C PRO A 198 -3.56 -1.64 2.46
N CYS A 199 -4.56 -2.53 2.54
CA CYS A 199 -5.16 -2.92 3.82
C CYS A 199 -4.15 -3.65 4.72
N ALA A 200 -3.32 -4.52 4.16
CA ALA A 200 -2.30 -5.23 4.92
C ALA A 200 -1.26 -4.26 5.53
N VAL A 201 -0.89 -3.17 4.82
CA VAL A 201 -0.06 -2.08 5.37
C VAL A 201 -0.70 -1.51 6.64
N LEU A 202 -2.01 -1.24 6.61
CA LEU A 202 -2.72 -0.65 7.74
C LEU A 202 -2.92 -1.64 8.89
N VAL A 203 -3.21 -2.90 8.60
CA VAL A 203 -3.27 -3.95 9.64
C VAL A 203 -1.93 -4.04 10.35
N HIS A 204 -0.82 -4.03 9.60
CA HIS A 204 0.52 -4.01 10.19
C HIS A 204 0.74 -2.78 11.08
N ALA A 205 0.41 -1.58 10.60
CA ALA A 205 0.54 -0.34 11.39
C ALA A 205 -0.28 -0.38 12.69
N VAL A 206 -1.50 -0.91 12.61
CA VAL A 206 -2.38 -1.06 13.77
C VAL A 206 -1.82 -2.08 14.77
N GLU A 207 -1.32 -3.23 14.32
CA GLU A 207 -0.67 -4.20 15.20
C GLU A 207 0.57 -3.59 15.88
N ARG A 208 1.37 -2.82 15.14
CA ARG A 208 2.48 -2.04 15.73
C ARG A 208 1.99 -1.04 16.78
N ALA A 209 0.91 -0.32 16.50
CA ALA A 209 0.31 0.63 17.44
C ALA A 209 -0.23 -0.06 18.71
N LYS A 210 -0.85 -1.23 18.58
CA LYS A 210 -1.35 -2.03 19.72
C LYS A 210 -0.25 -2.48 20.68
N THR A 211 0.99 -2.68 20.19
CA THR A 211 2.11 -3.05 21.08
C THR A 211 2.41 -2.00 22.15
N THR A 212 2.02 -0.75 21.94
CA THR A 212 2.16 0.33 22.96
C THR A 212 1.22 0.15 24.15
N GLY A 213 0.16 -0.65 24.02
CA GLY A 213 -0.90 -0.80 25.04
C GLY A 213 -1.84 0.42 25.15
N ILE A 214 -1.63 1.47 24.33
CA ILE A 214 -2.40 2.73 24.37
C ILE A 214 -3.61 2.66 23.43
N LEU A 215 -3.39 2.15 22.19
CA LEU A 215 -4.48 1.99 21.23
C LEU A 215 -5.43 0.88 21.65
N ARG A 216 -6.68 1.25 21.94
CA ARG A 216 -7.75 0.35 22.41
C ARG A 216 -9.07 0.71 21.72
N PHE A 217 -10.10 -0.13 21.86
CA PHE A 217 -11.45 0.13 21.31
C PHE A 217 -12.05 1.46 21.80
N ASN A 218 -11.79 1.86 23.05
CA ASN A 218 -12.29 3.10 23.64
C ASN A 218 -11.34 4.29 23.47
N SER A 219 -10.40 4.24 22.52
CA SER A 219 -9.48 5.35 22.26
C SER A 219 -10.12 6.43 21.39
N ARG A 220 -9.71 7.67 21.60
CA ARG A 220 -9.86 8.77 20.65
C ARG A 220 -8.65 8.82 19.75
N VAL A 221 -8.89 8.74 18.45
CA VAL A 221 -7.80 8.62 17.46
C VAL A 221 -7.85 9.76 16.47
N VAL A 222 -6.70 10.35 16.18
CA VAL A 222 -6.50 11.26 15.06
C VAL A 222 -5.85 10.51 13.90
N VAL A 223 -6.43 10.62 12.70
CA VAL A 223 -5.80 10.18 11.45
C VAL A 223 -5.46 11.43 10.65
N GLN A 224 -4.16 11.72 10.51
CA GLN A 224 -3.66 12.87 9.76
C GLN A 224 -3.23 12.45 8.36
N GLY A 225 -3.90 13.03 7.36
CA GLY A 225 -3.80 12.65 5.95
C GLY A 225 -4.89 11.66 5.57
N CYS A 226 -5.80 12.09 4.68
CA CYS A 226 -6.93 11.30 4.18
C CYS A 226 -6.70 10.92 2.69
N GLY A 227 -5.46 10.57 2.34
CA GLY A 227 -5.15 9.83 1.11
C GLY A 227 -5.60 8.36 1.22
N PRO A 228 -5.32 7.50 0.24
CA PRO A 228 -5.75 6.09 0.28
C PRO A 228 -5.40 5.40 1.59
N ILE A 229 -4.17 5.52 2.05
CA ILE A 229 -3.68 4.94 3.31
C ILE A 229 -4.48 5.46 4.52
N GLY A 230 -4.68 6.78 4.63
CA GLY A 230 -5.46 7.33 5.76
C GLY A 230 -6.92 6.95 5.74
N LEU A 231 -7.55 6.83 4.56
CA LEU A 231 -8.93 6.37 4.42
C LEU A 231 -9.08 4.91 4.84
N ILE A 232 -8.16 4.04 4.43
CA ILE A 232 -8.14 2.63 4.85
C ILE A 232 -7.86 2.54 6.35
N CYS A 233 -6.95 3.37 6.90
CA CYS A 233 -6.70 3.45 8.34
C CYS A 233 -7.98 3.73 9.13
N ILE A 234 -8.78 4.71 8.69
CA ILE A 234 -10.07 5.03 9.31
C ILE A 234 -11.01 3.81 9.28
N ALA A 235 -11.12 3.12 8.14
CA ALA A 235 -11.98 1.94 8.01
C ALA A 235 -11.53 0.80 8.94
N VAL A 236 -10.22 0.49 8.98
CA VAL A 236 -9.66 -0.54 9.86
C VAL A 236 -9.92 -0.19 11.33
N LEU A 237 -9.65 1.05 11.75
CA LEU A 237 -9.91 1.51 13.12
C LEU A 237 -11.40 1.41 13.48
N ARG A 238 -12.30 1.73 12.56
CA ARG A 238 -13.74 1.60 12.76
C ARG A 238 -14.16 0.14 12.92
N THR A 239 -13.61 -0.76 12.12
CA THR A 239 -13.85 -2.21 12.25
C THR A 239 -13.39 -2.76 13.59
N MET A 240 -12.30 -2.21 14.15
CA MET A 240 -11.82 -2.53 15.50
C MET A 240 -12.70 -1.98 16.62
N GLY A 241 -13.70 -1.15 16.32
CA GLY A 241 -14.59 -0.54 17.29
C GLY A 241 -13.97 0.64 18.06
N VAL A 242 -13.00 1.34 17.46
CA VAL A 242 -12.43 2.57 18.07
C VAL A 242 -13.55 3.58 18.31
N GLU A 243 -13.59 4.15 19.51
CA GLU A 243 -14.70 5.00 20.00
C GLU A 243 -14.87 6.26 19.16
N HIS A 244 -13.79 6.99 18.89
CA HIS A 244 -13.86 8.26 18.17
C HIS A 244 -12.66 8.43 17.23
N ILE A 245 -12.96 8.73 15.98
CA ILE A 245 -11.96 8.94 14.91
C ILE A 245 -12.14 10.35 14.35
N CYS A 246 -11.12 11.19 14.49
CA CYS A 246 -11.02 12.51 13.90
C CYS A 246 -10.08 12.50 12.70
N ALA A 247 -10.58 12.82 11.51
CA ALA A 247 -9.81 12.93 10.30
C ALA A 247 -9.26 14.35 10.09
N VAL A 248 -7.97 14.48 9.74
CA VAL A 248 -7.34 15.79 9.49
C VAL A 248 -6.72 15.79 8.10
N ASP A 249 -7.20 16.64 7.19
CA ASP A 249 -6.68 16.82 5.84
C ASP A 249 -6.93 18.27 5.37
N GLY A 250 -6.31 18.69 4.26
CA GLY A 250 -6.57 20.01 3.64
C GLY A 250 -7.56 19.96 2.46
N ASN A 251 -8.03 18.78 2.08
CA ASN A 251 -8.91 18.55 0.93
C ASN A 251 -10.31 18.13 1.39
N GLU A 252 -11.32 18.96 1.12
CA GLU A 252 -12.71 18.71 1.54
C GLU A 252 -13.26 17.39 1.01
N LYS A 253 -12.98 17.03 -0.25
CA LYS A 253 -13.45 15.76 -0.82
C LYS A 253 -12.89 14.56 -0.07
N ARG A 254 -11.61 14.62 0.30
CA ARG A 254 -10.98 13.56 1.11
C ARG A 254 -11.62 13.46 2.50
N LEU A 255 -11.95 14.60 3.11
CA LEU A 255 -12.64 14.64 4.40
C LEU A 255 -14.07 14.08 4.31
N GLU A 256 -14.78 14.32 3.21
CA GLU A 256 -16.09 13.69 2.94
C GLU A 256 -15.95 12.16 2.81
N PHE A 257 -14.93 11.68 2.09
CA PHE A 257 -14.62 10.24 2.03
C PHE A 257 -14.25 9.68 3.40
N ALA A 258 -13.45 10.41 4.18
CA ALA A 258 -13.08 9.99 5.54
C ALA A 258 -14.31 9.75 6.43
N LYS A 259 -15.33 10.61 6.34
CA LYS A 259 -16.61 10.41 7.04
C LYS A 259 -17.34 9.16 6.55
N ARG A 260 -17.36 8.91 5.24
CA ARG A 260 -17.95 7.70 4.66
C ARG A 260 -17.23 6.43 5.11
N MET A 261 -15.91 6.50 5.31
CA MET A 261 -15.09 5.40 5.81
C MET A 261 -15.21 5.19 7.33
N GLY A 262 -15.90 6.07 8.03
CA GLY A 262 -16.20 5.91 9.44
C GLY A 262 -15.56 6.92 10.40
N ALA A 263 -14.99 8.02 9.91
CA ALA A 263 -14.56 9.12 10.78
C ALA A 263 -15.80 9.82 11.38
N ASP A 264 -15.78 10.04 12.71
CA ASP A 264 -16.85 10.73 13.42
C ASP A 264 -16.82 12.24 13.17
N THR A 265 -15.61 12.78 13.11
CA THR A 265 -15.36 14.21 12.89
C THR A 265 -14.25 14.43 11.89
N SER A 266 -14.17 15.63 11.34
CA SER A 266 -13.12 16.00 10.42
C SER A 266 -12.71 17.47 10.61
N VAL A 267 -11.42 17.75 10.42
CA VAL A 267 -10.84 19.09 10.50
C VAL A 267 -10.06 19.38 9.22
N ASN A 268 -10.47 20.43 8.51
CA ASN A 268 -9.69 20.93 7.39
C ASN A 268 -8.64 21.93 7.92
N PHE A 269 -7.37 21.50 7.91
CA PHE A 269 -6.28 22.32 8.44
C PHE A 269 -6.07 23.64 7.69
N MET A 270 -6.54 23.77 6.44
CA MET A 270 -6.45 24.99 5.64
C MET A 270 -7.30 26.13 6.21
N ASN A 271 -8.29 25.82 7.03
CA ASN A 271 -9.18 26.81 7.65
C ASN A 271 -8.56 27.51 8.86
N PHE A 272 -7.37 27.08 9.32
CA PHE A 272 -6.76 27.60 10.55
C PHE A 272 -5.39 28.23 10.29
N LYS A 273 -5.14 29.35 10.94
CA LYS A 273 -3.84 30.04 10.92
C LYS A 273 -3.02 29.66 12.16
N GLY A 274 -1.94 28.92 11.92
CA GLY A 274 -1.03 28.48 12.99
C GLY A 274 -1.46 27.18 13.65
N ILE A 275 -0.49 26.59 14.35
CA ILE A 275 -0.67 25.27 14.97
C ILE A 275 -1.57 25.31 16.21
N GLU A 276 -1.59 26.42 16.93
CA GLU A 276 -2.39 26.59 18.12
C GLU A 276 -3.89 26.53 17.79
N ALA A 277 -4.33 27.30 16.77
CA ALA A 277 -5.72 27.32 16.32
C ALA A 277 -6.14 25.95 15.76
N LEU A 278 -5.25 25.29 15.01
CA LEU A 278 -5.49 23.95 14.50
C LEU A 278 -5.60 22.92 15.63
N THR A 279 -4.75 23.02 16.65
CA THR A 279 -4.77 22.14 17.83
C THR A 279 -6.10 22.24 18.58
N GLU A 280 -6.58 23.46 18.83
CA GLU A 280 -7.87 23.66 19.50
C GLU A 280 -9.02 23.11 18.63
N ALA A 281 -9.01 23.32 17.31
CA ALA A 281 -10.03 22.77 16.43
C ALA A 281 -10.05 21.23 16.44
N VAL A 282 -8.88 20.58 16.44
CA VAL A 282 -8.78 19.11 16.54
C VAL A 282 -9.27 18.64 17.91
N LYS A 283 -8.94 19.36 18.99
CA LYS A 283 -9.41 19.06 20.34
C LYS A 283 -10.93 19.21 20.48
N GLU A 284 -11.51 20.30 19.96
CA GLU A 284 -12.96 20.49 19.90
C GLU A 284 -13.66 19.39 19.12
N ALA A 285 -13.11 19.01 17.95
CA ALA A 285 -13.61 17.90 17.14
C ALA A 285 -13.60 16.56 17.88
N GLN A 286 -12.82 16.42 18.94
CA GLN A 286 -12.76 15.25 19.82
C GLN A 286 -13.47 15.46 21.17
N GLY A 287 -14.44 16.36 21.24
CA GLY A 287 -15.23 16.63 22.44
C GLY A 287 -14.45 17.33 23.56
N GLY A 288 -13.47 18.16 23.20
CA GLY A 288 -12.64 18.94 24.13
C GLY A 288 -11.43 18.16 24.67
N HIS A 289 -11.08 17.02 24.09
CA HIS A 289 -9.96 16.18 24.49
C HIS A 289 -8.89 16.07 23.39
N LEU A 290 -7.63 15.90 23.78
CA LEU A 290 -6.58 15.48 22.85
C LEU A 290 -6.67 13.96 22.62
N ALA A 291 -6.12 13.51 21.50
CA ALA A 291 -6.15 12.10 21.10
C ALA A 291 -5.35 11.20 22.05
N ASP A 292 -5.85 10.01 22.30
CA ASP A 292 -5.08 8.93 22.93
C ASP A 292 -4.00 8.42 22.00
N PHE A 293 -4.34 8.31 20.70
CA PHE A 293 -3.43 7.81 19.67
C PHE A 293 -3.59 8.59 18.37
N ALA A 294 -2.51 8.69 17.60
CA ALA A 294 -2.54 9.31 16.28
C ALA A 294 -1.84 8.44 15.24
N PHE A 295 -2.35 8.47 14.00
CA PHE A 295 -1.72 7.88 12.83
C PHE A 295 -1.33 8.99 11.86
N GLN A 296 -0.04 9.03 11.51
CA GLN A 296 0.49 9.96 10.52
C GLN A 296 0.60 9.27 9.16
N CYS A 297 -0.24 9.70 8.21
CA CYS A 297 -0.40 9.06 6.89
C CYS A 297 -0.01 9.99 5.72
N THR A 298 0.78 11.05 5.95
CA THR A 298 1.01 12.06 4.90
C THR A 298 2.41 12.05 4.31
N GLY A 299 3.45 11.60 4.88
CA GLY A 299 4.83 11.79 4.40
C GLY A 299 5.27 13.27 4.27
N ASN A 300 4.60 14.19 5.00
CA ASN A 300 4.94 15.60 5.02
C ASN A 300 5.62 15.96 6.34
N PRO A 301 6.88 16.48 6.32
CA PRO A 301 7.63 16.79 7.53
C PRO A 301 6.96 17.78 8.49
N LYS A 302 6.26 18.79 7.93
CA LYS A 302 5.52 19.75 8.76
C LYS A 302 4.30 19.12 9.41
N ALA A 303 3.60 18.22 8.71
CA ALA A 303 2.49 17.48 9.28
C ALA A 303 2.97 16.56 10.42
N HIS A 304 4.10 15.86 10.23
CA HIS A 304 4.72 15.07 11.28
C HIS A 304 5.09 15.93 12.51
N ALA A 305 5.70 17.09 12.32
CA ALA A 305 6.03 17.99 13.42
C ALA A 305 4.80 18.49 14.18
N ASN A 306 3.68 18.66 13.49
CA ASN A 306 2.45 19.18 14.06
C ASN A 306 1.64 18.12 14.84
N ILE A 307 1.70 16.84 14.46
CA ILE A 307 0.80 15.81 15.00
C ILE A 307 0.97 15.59 16.50
N TYR A 308 2.16 15.84 17.04
CA TYR A 308 2.42 15.75 18.48
C TYR A 308 1.53 16.68 19.32
N LYS A 309 1.06 17.80 18.74
CA LYS A 309 0.18 18.76 19.43
C LYS A 309 -1.24 18.22 19.59
N PHE A 310 -1.64 17.25 18.78
CA PHE A 310 -2.98 16.63 18.82
C PHE A 310 -3.10 15.50 19.85
N ILE A 311 -1.97 15.03 20.41
CA ILE A 311 -1.88 13.87 21.27
C ILE A 311 -1.76 14.30 22.73
N ARG A 312 -2.50 13.64 23.63
CA ARG A 312 -2.41 13.88 25.08
C ARG A 312 -1.10 13.36 25.67
N ASN A 313 -0.84 13.75 26.92
CA ASN A 313 0.26 13.17 27.70
C ASN A 313 0.03 11.65 27.88
N GLY A 314 1.10 10.86 27.78
CA GLY A 314 1.05 9.41 27.80
C GLY A 314 0.36 8.79 26.57
N GLY A 315 0.16 9.56 25.50
CA GLY A 315 -0.45 9.08 24.28
C GLY A 315 0.53 8.40 23.33
N GLY A 316 0.06 7.99 22.15
CA GLY A 316 0.85 7.28 21.16
C GLY A 316 0.74 7.87 19.75
N LEU A 317 1.77 7.63 18.98
CA LEU A 317 1.88 8.00 17.55
C LEU A 317 2.40 6.81 16.75
N CYS A 318 1.69 6.45 15.70
CA CYS A 318 2.21 5.57 14.65
C CYS A 318 2.57 6.41 13.42
N GLU A 319 3.84 6.38 13.06
CA GLU A 319 4.34 7.02 11.84
C GLU A 319 4.41 5.98 10.71
N LEU A 320 3.65 6.20 9.65
CA LEU A 320 3.63 5.35 8.45
C LEU A 320 3.60 6.14 7.14
N GLY A 321 3.61 7.47 7.21
CA GLY A 321 3.53 8.34 6.04
C GLY A 321 4.83 8.48 5.26
N PHE A 322 5.97 8.20 5.89
CA PHE A 322 7.30 8.32 5.27
C PHE A 322 7.80 6.98 4.73
N PHE A 323 7.15 6.47 3.69
CA PHE A 323 7.65 5.29 3.01
C PHE A 323 9.02 5.53 2.37
N ILE A 324 9.24 6.73 1.83
CA ILE A 324 10.53 7.21 1.33
C ILE A 324 11.01 8.42 2.14
N ASN A 325 12.26 8.81 1.95
CA ASN A 325 12.79 10.03 2.53
C ASN A 325 12.06 11.26 1.96
N GLY A 326 11.13 11.83 2.74
CA GLY A 326 10.37 13.04 2.44
C GLY A 326 11.03 14.34 2.92
N GLY A 327 12.22 14.25 3.54
CA GLY A 327 12.93 15.35 4.18
C GLY A 327 12.82 15.34 5.71
N ASP A 328 13.49 16.28 6.34
CA ASP A 328 13.61 16.36 7.81
C ASP A 328 12.40 17.04 8.44
N ALA A 329 11.94 16.48 9.56
CA ALA A 329 10.93 17.07 10.42
C ALA A 329 11.57 17.63 11.69
N THR A 330 11.26 18.89 12.03
CA THR A 330 11.76 19.52 13.25
C THR A 330 10.73 19.40 14.37
N ILE A 331 11.09 18.73 15.45
CA ILE A 331 10.31 18.61 16.67
C ILE A 331 11.10 19.17 17.87
N ASN A 332 10.42 19.54 18.93
CA ASN A 332 11.05 19.85 20.20
C ASN A 332 11.03 18.60 21.10
N PRO A 333 12.19 17.92 21.32
CA PRO A 333 12.20 16.66 22.07
C PRO A 333 11.66 16.78 23.50
N HIS A 334 11.82 17.93 24.13
CA HIS A 334 11.27 18.15 25.48
C HIS A 334 9.74 18.24 25.43
N PHE A 335 9.19 19.19 24.66
CA PHE A 335 7.76 19.46 24.66
C PHE A 335 6.92 18.48 23.85
N ASP A 336 7.50 17.86 22.83
CA ASP A 336 6.76 16.98 21.93
C ASP A 336 6.87 15.50 22.32
N LEU A 337 7.93 15.10 23.00
CA LEU A 337 8.17 13.71 23.39
C LEU A 337 8.29 13.54 24.91
N CYS A 338 9.38 14.05 25.53
CA CYS A 338 9.74 13.69 26.90
C CYS A 338 8.72 14.16 27.94
N SER A 339 8.31 15.45 27.94
CA SER A 339 7.37 15.97 28.92
C SER A 339 5.95 15.44 28.74
N LYS A 340 5.64 14.90 27.55
CA LYS A 340 4.35 14.26 27.23
C LYS A 340 4.39 12.74 27.36
N GLU A 341 5.56 12.12 27.54
CA GLU A 341 5.73 10.67 27.58
C GLU A 341 5.09 9.97 26.36
N ILE A 342 5.34 10.51 25.14
CA ILE A 342 4.78 9.98 23.90
C ILE A 342 5.42 8.65 23.52
N ASN A 343 4.60 7.67 23.20
CA ASN A 343 5.02 6.39 22.63
C ASN A 343 5.00 6.49 21.10
N LEU A 344 6.17 6.59 20.49
CA LEU A 344 6.33 6.65 19.03
C LEU A 344 6.69 5.27 18.47
N VAL A 345 5.90 4.80 17.52
CA VAL A 345 6.20 3.57 16.74
C VAL A 345 6.23 3.92 15.27
N GLY A 346 7.22 3.38 14.56
CA GLY A 346 7.25 3.40 13.10
C GLY A 346 6.59 2.14 12.53
N SER A 347 5.94 2.27 11.38
CA SER A 347 5.44 1.15 10.59
C SER A 347 5.84 1.35 9.14
N TRP A 348 6.40 0.30 8.51
CA TRP A 348 6.87 0.36 7.14
C TRP A 348 6.54 -0.93 6.41
N ALA A 349 5.94 -0.83 5.22
CA ALA A 349 5.51 -1.95 4.40
C ALA A 349 4.57 -2.94 5.13
N VAL A 350 4.52 -4.17 4.68
CA VAL A 350 3.71 -5.26 5.26
C VAL A 350 4.60 -6.40 5.72
N SER A 351 4.17 -7.15 6.72
CA SER A 351 4.74 -8.46 7.02
C SER A 351 3.84 -9.57 6.46
N TYR A 352 4.43 -10.71 6.17
CA TYR A 352 3.76 -11.93 5.77
C TYR A 352 2.56 -12.32 6.66
N THR A 353 2.68 -12.11 7.97
CA THR A 353 1.66 -12.48 8.94
C THR A 353 0.37 -11.68 8.81
N HIS A 354 0.40 -10.50 8.20
CA HIS A 354 -0.76 -9.61 8.12
C HIS A 354 -1.68 -9.92 6.94
N LEU A 355 -1.18 -10.49 5.87
CA LEU A 355 -2.03 -11.04 4.81
C LEU A 355 -2.82 -12.28 5.27
N ARG A 356 -2.39 -12.94 6.35
CA ARG A 356 -3.17 -14.00 7.00
C ARG A 356 -4.33 -13.47 7.85
N ALA A 357 -4.32 -12.21 8.25
CA ALA A 357 -5.34 -11.63 9.11
C ALA A 357 -6.75 -11.55 8.47
N HIS A 358 -6.85 -11.68 7.15
CA HIS A 358 -8.14 -11.77 6.46
C HIS A 358 -8.80 -13.16 6.55
N GLU A 359 -8.10 -14.15 7.09
CA GLU A 359 -8.61 -15.51 7.29
C GLU A 359 -9.35 -15.69 8.64
N THR A 360 -9.27 -14.68 9.52
CA THR A 360 -9.94 -14.65 10.82
C THR A 360 -11.15 -13.72 10.79
#